data_65ba8976ae5933395dbde62e046a7398
#
_entry.id   65ba8976ae5933395dbde62e046a7398
#
_cell.length_a   1.000
_cell.length_b   1.000
_cell.length_c   1.000
_cell.angle_alpha   90.00
_cell.angle_beta   90.00
_cell.angle_gamma   90.00
#
_symmetry.space_group_name_H-M   'P 1'
#
loop_
_entity.id
_entity.type
_entity.pdbx_description
1 polymer ?
#
loop_
_entity_poly.entity_id
_entity_poly.type
_entity_poly.pdbx_seq_one_letter_code
_entity_poly.pdbx_strand_id
1 'polypeptide(L)'
;YIVPTIDSSDITSDIKSNNRYVLAPISQPVKTLSDYRDTLQISSLLSTSDEAYIKTDVQNMTTYEKEDSDEEGSFQVGVSVTEQVDDDNTTQLVCFGCASLLDEATDQQVSGGNTDLVLAALGWMCENDAPVIDVTSKSLTMSYLTVPQFDAAYWSIIVCGVIPVAFLLI
;
A
#
# COMPACT_ATOMS: atom_id res chain seq x y z
N TYR A 1 1.85 -9.32 -6.54
CA TYR A 1 1.68 -8.11 -5.73
C TYR A 1 0.19 -7.82 -5.61
N ILE A 2 -0.27 -7.59 -4.39
CA ILE A 2 -1.66 -7.21 -4.11
C ILE A 2 -1.65 -5.71 -3.80
N VAL A 3 -2.52 -4.96 -4.49
CA VAL A 3 -2.88 -3.59 -4.13
C VAL A 3 -4.24 -3.68 -3.44
N PRO A 4 -4.27 -3.77 -2.11
CA PRO A 4 -5.52 -3.93 -1.40
C PRO A 4 -6.37 -2.66 -1.47
N THR A 5 -7.67 -2.84 -1.33
CA THR A 5 -8.60 -1.75 -1.07
C THR A 5 -8.36 -1.26 0.37
N ILE A 6 -8.25 0.05 0.54
CA ILE A 6 -8.13 0.69 1.85
C ILE A 6 -9.54 0.90 2.40
N ASP A 7 -9.89 0.16 3.44
CA ASP A 7 -11.17 0.27 4.10
C ASP A 7 -11.24 1.54 4.95
N SER A 8 -12.45 2.03 5.25
CA SER A 8 -12.59 3.27 6.01
C SER A 8 -12.51 2.99 7.51
N SER A 9 -11.53 3.55 8.18
CA SER A 9 -11.33 3.50 9.64
C SER A 9 -10.60 4.77 10.11
N ASP A 10 -10.50 4.97 11.41
CA ASP A 10 -9.75 6.09 11.98
C ASP A 10 -8.27 6.04 11.60
N ILE A 11 -7.71 4.82 11.46
CA ILE A 11 -6.32 4.59 11.06
C ILE A 11 -6.08 4.94 9.59
N THR A 12 -7.04 4.63 8.72
CA THR A 12 -6.85 4.70 7.26
C THR A 12 -7.43 5.95 6.62
N SER A 13 -8.13 6.79 7.38
CA SER A 13 -8.84 7.98 6.89
C SER A 13 -7.94 8.92 6.09
N ASP A 14 -6.77 9.24 6.62
CA ASP A 14 -5.82 10.18 6.00
C ASP A 14 -5.17 9.59 4.75
N ILE A 15 -4.83 8.31 4.78
CA ILE A 15 -4.24 7.58 3.65
C ILE A 15 -5.22 7.58 2.48
N LYS A 16 -6.49 7.28 2.77
CA LYS A 16 -7.57 7.24 1.78
C LYS A 16 -7.88 8.63 1.22
N SER A 17 -7.95 9.67 2.08
CA SER A 17 -8.26 11.04 1.66
C SER A 17 -7.15 11.63 0.77
N ASN A 18 -5.91 11.23 0.97
CA ASN A 18 -4.75 11.65 0.19
C ASN A 18 -4.50 10.77 -1.04
N ASN A 19 -5.43 9.85 -1.38
CA ASN A 19 -5.31 8.90 -2.49
C ASN A 19 -3.97 8.13 -2.49
N ARG A 20 -3.48 7.78 -1.31
CA ARG A 20 -2.29 6.95 -1.18
C ARG A 20 -2.62 5.49 -1.49
N TYR A 21 -1.66 4.77 -2.03
CA TYR A 21 -1.76 3.34 -2.28
C TYR A 21 -0.93 2.58 -1.25
N VAL A 22 -1.36 1.36 -0.96
CA VAL A 22 -0.65 0.38 -0.15
C VAL A 22 -0.34 -0.81 -1.04
N LEU A 23 0.84 -1.38 -0.90
CA LEU A 23 1.26 -2.57 -1.62
C LEU A 23 1.55 -3.70 -0.62
N ALA A 24 0.88 -4.82 -0.79
CA ALA A 24 1.01 -5.97 0.10
C ALA A 24 1.44 -7.22 -0.70
N PRO A 25 2.76 -7.42 -0.94
CA PRO A 25 3.25 -8.60 -1.64
C PRO A 25 3.06 -9.85 -0.78
N ILE A 26 2.58 -10.93 -1.37
CA ILE A 26 2.47 -12.25 -0.73
C ILE A 26 1.83 -12.14 0.67
N SER A 27 0.56 -11.78 0.69
CA SER A 27 -0.19 -11.62 1.93
C SER A 27 -0.88 -12.91 2.34
N GLN A 28 -1.00 -13.10 3.64
CA GLN A 28 -1.88 -14.10 4.24
C GLN A 28 -3.18 -13.42 4.69
N PRO A 29 -4.35 -14.02 4.45
CA PRO A 29 -5.59 -13.47 4.95
C PRO A 29 -5.67 -13.58 6.47
N VAL A 30 -6.22 -12.57 7.09
CA VAL A 30 -6.59 -12.56 8.51
C VAL A 30 -8.06 -12.93 8.62
N LYS A 31 -8.34 -14.10 9.18
CA LYS A 31 -9.70 -14.60 9.33
C LYS A 31 -10.21 -14.39 10.75
N THR A 32 -11.31 -13.68 10.89
CA THR A 32 -12.01 -13.56 12.16
C THR A 32 -12.68 -14.89 12.49
N LEU A 33 -12.48 -15.40 13.70
CA LEU A 33 -13.16 -16.58 14.19
C LEU A 33 -14.62 -16.24 14.49
N SER A 34 -15.52 -17.21 14.34
CA SER A 34 -16.96 -17.03 14.65
C SER A 34 -17.25 -16.97 16.14
N ASP A 35 -16.35 -17.45 16.96
CA ASP A 35 -16.47 -17.51 18.43
C ASP A 35 -15.38 -16.64 19.06
N TYR A 36 -15.67 -15.35 19.21
CA TYR A 36 -14.82 -14.40 19.92
C TYR A 36 -15.64 -13.63 20.96
N ARG A 37 -14.96 -12.98 21.90
CA ARG A 37 -15.59 -12.26 23.00
C ARG A 37 -16.37 -11.06 22.49
N ASP A 38 -17.57 -10.83 23.02
CA ASP A 38 -18.45 -9.71 22.63
C ASP A 38 -17.82 -8.32 22.93
N THR A 39 -16.79 -8.28 23.76
CA THR A 39 -16.04 -7.07 24.09
C THR A 39 -15.09 -6.61 22.98
N LEU A 40 -14.80 -7.50 22.02
CA LEU A 40 -13.90 -7.21 20.90
C LEU A 40 -14.64 -6.48 19.78
N GLN A 41 -14.08 -5.38 19.34
CA GLN A 41 -14.48 -4.67 18.12
C GLN A 41 -13.39 -4.88 17.06
N ILE A 42 -13.74 -5.54 15.96
CA ILE A 42 -12.81 -5.87 14.87
C ILE A 42 -13.21 -5.05 13.65
N SER A 43 -12.25 -4.31 13.10
CA SER A 43 -12.45 -3.49 11.91
C SER A 43 -11.44 -3.86 10.83
N SER A 44 -11.92 -3.95 9.58
CA SER A 44 -11.03 -4.14 8.42
C SER A 44 -10.29 -2.85 8.10
N LEU A 45 -9.00 -2.96 7.85
CA LEU A 45 -8.14 -1.87 7.38
C LEU A 45 -7.81 -2.01 5.89
N LEU A 46 -7.55 -3.23 5.48
CA LEU A 46 -7.17 -3.60 4.12
C LEU A 46 -7.91 -4.86 3.70
N SER A 47 -8.53 -4.82 2.53
CA SER A 47 -9.20 -5.96 1.92
C SER A 47 -8.74 -6.18 0.47
N THR A 48 -8.79 -7.43 0.01
CA THR A 48 -8.55 -7.74 -1.41
C THR A 48 -9.81 -7.51 -2.24
N SER A 49 -9.68 -7.57 -3.56
CA SER A 49 -10.83 -7.65 -4.46
C SER A 49 -11.55 -9.00 -4.33
N ASP A 50 -12.77 -9.08 -4.84
CA ASP A 50 -13.57 -10.32 -4.86
C ASP A 50 -12.98 -11.40 -5.80
N GLU A 51 -12.08 -11.02 -6.70
CA GLU A 51 -11.39 -11.92 -7.63
C GLU A 51 -10.08 -12.48 -7.05
N ALA A 52 -9.73 -12.15 -5.81
CA ALA A 52 -8.55 -12.70 -5.16
C ALA A 52 -8.75 -14.18 -4.81
N TYR A 53 -7.67 -14.93 -4.72
CA TYR A 53 -7.70 -16.34 -4.31
C TYR A 53 -6.58 -16.68 -3.34
N ILE A 54 -6.81 -17.72 -2.55
CA ILE A 54 -5.86 -18.21 -1.54
C ILE A 54 -5.28 -19.53 -2.00
N LYS A 55 -3.96 -19.65 -2.01
CA LYS A 55 -3.26 -20.92 -2.15
C LYS A 55 -3.20 -21.63 -0.79
N THR A 56 -3.94 -22.72 -0.65
CA THR A 56 -4.03 -23.48 0.61
C THR A 56 -2.88 -24.44 0.83
N ASP A 57 -2.31 -25.01 -0.24
CA ASP A 57 -1.16 -25.91 -0.19
C ASP A 57 0.11 -25.24 -0.73
N VAL A 58 0.65 -24.31 0.05
CA VAL A 58 1.86 -23.55 -0.33
C VAL A 58 3.10 -24.42 -0.43
N GLN A 59 3.16 -25.55 0.32
CA GLN A 59 4.34 -26.41 0.34
C GLN A 59 4.50 -27.25 -0.94
N ASN A 60 3.38 -27.62 -1.57
CA ASN A 60 3.38 -28.42 -2.81
C ASN A 60 2.97 -27.58 -4.03
N MET A 61 2.90 -26.28 -3.88
CA MET A 61 2.50 -25.36 -4.95
C MET A 61 3.47 -25.43 -6.13
N THR A 62 2.94 -25.69 -7.33
CA THR A 62 3.69 -25.75 -8.58
C THR A 62 3.47 -24.51 -9.46
N THR A 63 2.40 -23.76 -9.20
CA THR A 63 2.03 -22.55 -9.93
C THR A 63 1.44 -21.48 -8.98
N TYR A 64 1.66 -20.21 -9.34
CA TYR A 64 0.99 -19.08 -8.69
C TYR A 64 -0.36 -18.76 -9.32
N GLU A 65 -0.71 -19.38 -10.44
CA GLU A 65 -2.01 -19.16 -11.06
C GLU A 65 -3.11 -19.86 -10.27
N LYS A 66 -4.34 -19.33 -10.39
CA LYS A 66 -5.52 -19.89 -9.73
C LYS A 66 -5.77 -21.31 -10.21
N GLU A 67 -6.01 -22.22 -9.30
CA GLU A 67 -6.43 -23.60 -9.52
C GLU A 67 -7.86 -23.81 -9.00
N ASP A 68 -8.54 -24.87 -9.45
CA ASP A 68 -9.93 -25.17 -9.08
C ASP A 68 -10.12 -25.44 -7.56
N SER A 69 -9.05 -25.78 -6.86
CA SER A 69 -9.03 -26.03 -5.42
C SER A 69 -8.86 -24.77 -4.58
N ASP A 70 -8.51 -23.63 -5.20
CA ASP A 70 -8.25 -22.38 -4.49
C ASP A 70 -9.54 -21.66 -4.11
N GLU A 71 -9.62 -21.18 -2.88
CA GLU A 71 -10.74 -20.39 -2.39
C GLU A 71 -10.67 -18.99 -2.99
N GLU A 72 -11.72 -18.55 -3.69
CA GLU A 72 -11.84 -17.22 -4.30
C GLU A 72 -12.77 -16.35 -3.49
N GLY A 73 -12.43 -15.06 -3.36
CA GLY A 73 -13.26 -14.06 -2.69
C GLY A 73 -12.47 -12.87 -2.18
N SER A 74 -13.18 -12.00 -1.46
CA SER A 74 -12.55 -10.89 -0.76
C SER A 74 -12.02 -11.34 0.60
N PHE A 75 -10.76 -11.01 0.88
CA PHE A 75 -10.07 -11.40 2.11
C PHE A 75 -9.53 -10.18 2.82
N GLN A 76 -9.64 -10.17 4.14
CA GLN A 76 -8.99 -9.15 4.96
C GLN A 76 -7.50 -9.45 5.07
N VAL A 77 -6.66 -8.48 4.75
CA VAL A 77 -5.19 -8.57 4.85
C VAL A 77 -4.61 -7.59 5.86
N GLY A 78 -5.46 -6.76 6.44
CA GLY A 78 -5.15 -5.86 7.55
C GLY A 78 -6.38 -5.64 8.40
N VAL A 79 -6.25 -5.76 9.72
CA VAL A 79 -7.35 -5.58 10.68
C VAL A 79 -6.86 -4.81 11.90
N SER A 80 -7.75 -4.04 12.51
CA SER A 80 -7.59 -3.50 13.85
C SER A 80 -8.58 -4.14 14.80
N VAL A 81 -8.17 -4.31 16.03
CA VAL A 81 -8.98 -4.87 17.11
C VAL A 81 -8.90 -3.95 18.30
N THR A 82 -10.05 -3.60 18.86
CA THR A 82 -10.15 -2.85 20.12
C THR A 82 -10.92 -3.70 21.11
N GLU A 83 -10.46 -3.73 22.36
CA GLU A 83 -11.17 -4.36 23.46
C GLU A 83 -11.26 -3.39 24.64
N GLN A 84 -12.47 -3.13 25.10
CA GLN A 84 -12.71 -2.46 26.37
C GLN A 84 -12.54 -3.46 27.50
N VAL A 85 -11.44 -3.34 28.26
CA VAL A 85 -11.12 -4.27 29.36
C VAL A 85 -11.86 -3.88 30.64
N ASP A 86 -11.89 -2.58 30.93
CA ASP A 86 -12.64 -1.97 32.03
C ASP A 86 -13.02 -0.53 31.65
N ASP A 87 -13.61 0.23 32.60
CA ASP A 87 -14.12 1.59 32.35
C ASP A 87 -13.03 2.57 31.90
N ASP A 88 -11.76 2.33 32.29
CA ASP A 88 -10.63 3.24 32.04
C ASP A 88 -9.59 2.65 31.08
N ASN A 89 -9.66 1.34 30.78
CA ASN A 89 -8.61 0.65 30.03
C ASN A 89 -9.15 0.04 28.73
N THR A 90 -8.55 0.45 27.63
CA THR A 90 -8.78 -0.11 26.30
C THR A 90 -7.50 -0.75 25.78
N THR A 91 -7.62 -1.93 25.21
CA THR A 91 -6.51 -2.61 24.53
C THR A 91 -6.70 -2.50 23.02
N GLN A 92 -5.63 -2.20 22.32
CA GLN A 92 -5.64 -2.02 20.87
C GLN A 92 -4.59 -2.90 20.22
N LEU A 93 -4.95 -3.52 19.11
CA LEU A 93 -4.09 -4.39 18.31
C LEU A 93 -4.28 -4.07 16.84
N VAL A 94 -3.20 -4.07 16.07
CA VAL A 94 -3.25 -4.05 14.60
C VAL A 94 -2.50 -5.25 14.07
N CYS A 95 -3.09 -5.95 13.12
CA CYS A 95 -2.50 -7.10 12.46
C CYS A 95 -2.50 -6.93 10.95
N PHE A 96 -1.34 -7.08 10.32
CA PHE A 96 -1.19 -7.11 8.87
C PHE A 96 -0.71 -8.50 8.43
N GLY A 97 -1.37 -9.05 7.42
CA GLY A 97 -1.04 -10.36 6.85
C GLY A 97 0.14 -10.35 5.88
N CYS A 98 0.90 -9.27 5.79
CA CYS A 98 2.04 -9.12 4.88
C CYS A 98 3.32 -8.82 5.64
N ALA A 99 4.27 -9.76 5.62
CA ALA A 99 5.57 -9.56 6.27
C ALA A 99 6.45 -8.53 5.56
N SER A 100 6.31 -8.40 4.23
CA SER A 100 7.10 -7.48 3.40
C SER A 100 6.47 -6.08 3.29
N LEU A 101 5.52 -5.74 4.15
CA LEU A 101 4.83 -4.46 4.11
C LEU A 101 5.81 -3.28 4.26
N LEU A 102 6.82 -3.44 5.12
CA LEU A 102 7.85 -2.42 5.40
C LEU A 102 9.16 -2.61 4.64
N ASP A 103 9.21 -3.52 3.66
CA ASP A 103 10.39 -3.62 2.80
C ASP A 103 10.57 -2.32 2.01
N GLU A 104 11.78 -1.77 2.04
CA GLU A 104 12.12 -0.51 1.36
C GLU A 104 11.73 -0.51 -0.12
N ALA A 105 12.01 -1.61 -0.82
CA ALA A 105 11.67 -1.75 -2.24
C ALA A 105 10.16 -1.78 -2.49
N THR A 106 9.39 -2.33 -1.56
CA THR A 106 7.92 -2.35 -1.62
C THR A 106 7.35 -0.96 -1.34
N ASP A 107 7.82 -0.30 -0.30
CA ASP A 107 7.33 1.00 0.13
C ASP A 107 7.65 2.11 -0.90
N GLN A 108 8.82 2.06 -1.54
CA GLN A 108 9.18 2.97 -2.62
C GLN A 108 8.23 2.92 -3.81
N GLN A 109 7.65 1.76 -4.14
CA GLN A 109 6.71 1.61 -5.26
C GLN A 109 5.39 2.36 -5.01
N VAL A 110 5.02 2.55 -3.76
CA VAL A 110 3.82 3.29 -3.33
C VAL A 110 4.16 4.63 -2.68
N SER A 111 5.37 5.12 -2.91
CA SER A 111 5.84 6.45 -2.46
C SER A 111 5.67 6.66 -0.95
N GLY A 112 5.98 5.65 -0.15
CA GLY A 112 5.92 5.70 1.31
C GLY A 112 4.53 5.36 1.91
N GLY A 113 3.58 4.93 1.10
CA GLY A 113 2.21 4.66 1.56
C GLY A 113 2.11 3.53 2.59
N ASN A 114 3.00 2.53 2.51
CA ASN A 114 3.06 1.45 3.50
C ASN A 114 3.60 1.96 4.85
N THR A 115 4.64 2.77 4.81
CA THR A 115 5.19 3.43 6.01
C THR A 115 4.15 4.33 6.66
N ASP A 116 3.43 5.14 5.87
CA ASP A 116 2.36 6.01 6.38
C ASP A 116 1.27 5.20 7.09
N LEU A 117 0.87 4.06 6.52
CA LEU A 117 -0.13 3.17 7.12
C LEU A 117 0.33 2.63 8.49
N VAL A 118 1.58 2.15 8.56
CA VAL A 118 2.11 1.59 9.81
C VAL A 118 2.29 2.68 10.86
N LEU A 119 2.72 3.87 10.48
CA LEU A 119 2.83 5.01 11.40
C LEU A 119 1.45 5.46 11.91
N ALA A 120 0.44 5.50 11.05
CA ALA A 120 -0.93 5.79 11.46
C ALA A 120 -1.47 4.73 12.44
N ALA A 121 -1.19 3.43 12.19
CA ALA A 121 -1.56 2.36 13.09
C ALA A 121 -0.84 2.46 14.46
N LEU A 122 0.45 2.78 14.46
CA LEU A 122 1.22 3.01 15.69
C LEU A 122 0.69 4.23 16.46
N GLY A 123 0.40 5.33 15.76
CA GLY A 123 -0.18 6.54 16.39
C GLY A 123 -1.52 6.22 17.06
N TRP A 124 -2.38 5.47 16.39
CA TRP A 124 -3.67 5.05 16.92
C TRP A 124 -3.51 4.15 18.15
N MET A 125 -2.61 3.14 18.11
CA MET A 125 -2.37 2.26 19.27
C MET A 125 -1.73 2.96 20.46
N CYS A 126 -1.01 4.06 20.24
CA CYS A 126 -0.37 4.82 21.32
C CYS A 126 -1.26 5.92 21.91
N GLU A 127 -2.52 6.04 21.46
CA GLU A 127 -3.44 7.11 21.87
C GLU A 127 -2.77 8.50 21.81
N ASN A 128 -1.94 8.69 20.80
CA ASN A 128 -1.18 9.92 20.70
C ASN A 128 -2.09 11.04 20.20
N ASP A 129 -2.62 11.84 21.13
CA ASP A 129 -3.22 13.15 20.87
C ASP A 129 -2.19 14.17 20.33
N ALA A 130 -0.93 13.79 20.22
CA ALA A 130 0.07 14.62 19.59
C ALA A 130 -0.27 14.75 18.10
N PRO A 131 -0.43 15.98 17.58
CA PRO A 131 -0.63 16.16 16.16
C PRO A 131 0.54 15.48 15.45
N VAL A 132 0.24 14.50 14.58
CA VAL A 132 1.24 13.91 13.71
C VAL A 132 1.83 15.09 12.94
N ILE A 133 3.05 15.48 13.30
CA ILE A 133 3.78 16.46 12.52
C ILE A 133 4.08 15.73 11.21
N ASP A 134 3.24 15.96 10.22
CA ASP A 134 3.47 15.49 8.85
C ASP A 134 4.75 16.19 8.35
N VAL A 135 5.88 15.63 8.74
CA VAL A 135 7.15 15.94 8.12
C VAL A 135 7.17 15.17 6.82
N THR A 136 6.55 15.74 5.80
CA THR A 136 6.62 15.22 4.44
C THR A 136 8.09 15.02 4.11
N SER A 137 8.52 13.75 4.06
CA SER A 137 9.91 13.43 3.71
C SER A 137 10.16 13.97 2.31
N LYS A 138 10.96 15.03 2.24
CA LYS A 138 11.36 15.59 0.95
C LYS A 138 12.26 14.54 0.27
N SER A 139 11.71 13.85 -0.72
CA SER A 139 12.49 12.93 -1.53
C SER A 139 13.72 13.65 -2.07
N LEU A 140 14.90 13.21 -1.65
CA LEU A 140 16.17 13.68 -2.19
C LEU A 140 16.52 12.99 -3.52
N THR A 141 15.62 12.13 -4.03
CA THR A 141 15.79 11.55 -5.35
C THR A 141 15.77 12.67 -6.38
N MET A 142 16.89 12.86 -7.05
CA MET A 142 16.94 13.76 -8.19
C MET A 142 15.92 13.28 -9.22
N SER A 143 14.90 14.10 -9.45
CA SER A 143 13.98 13.88 -10.56
C SER A 143 14.76 14.11 -11.85
N TYR A 144 15.18 13.03 -12.49
CA TYR A 144 15.75 13.11 -13.83
C TYR A 144 14.62 13.36 -14.83
N LEU A 145 14.79 14.40 -15.62
CA LEU A 145 13.90 14.62 -16.76
C LEU A 145 14.15 13.49 -17.78
N THR A 146 13.25 12.53 -17.83
CA THR A 146 13.26 11.48 -18.85
C THR A 146 12.65 12.05 -20.12
N VAL A 147 13.49 12.41 -21.07
CA VAL A 147 13.02 12.83 -22.40
C VAL A 147 12.77 11.56 -23.23
N PRO A 148 11.53 11.33 -23.72
CA PRO A 148 11.24 10.21 -24.61
C PRO A 148 12.20 10.21 -25.80
N GLN A 149 12.63 9.04 -26.22
CA GLN A 149 13.64 8.89 -27.29
C GLN A 149 13.20 9.55 -28.60
N PHE A 150 11.90 9.54 -28.91
CA PHE A 150 11.34 10.21 -30.08
C PHE A 150 11.48 11.73 -30.00
N ASP A 151 11.22 12.33 -28.86
CA ASP A 151 11.33 13.78 -28.66
C ASP A 151 12.78 14.22 -28.73
N ALA A 152 13.70 13.44 -28.15
CA ALA A 152 15.13 13.71 -28.23
C ALA A 152 15.64 13.69 -29.68
N ALA A 153 15.22 12.70 -30.48
CA ALA A 153 15.58 12.60 -31.88
C ALA A 153 14.99 13.76 -32.71
N TYR A 154 13.73 14.10 -32.48
CA TYR A 154 13.06 15.20 -33.18
C TYR A 154 13.74 16.55 -32.94
N TRP A 155 14.03 16.87 -31.68
CA TRP A 155 14.72 18.09 -31.33
C TRP A 155 16.16 18.12 -31.83
N SER A 156 16.85 16.98 -31.86
CA SER A 156 18.21 16.89 -32.44
C SER A 156 18.22 17.22 -33.93
N ILE A 157 17.25 16.75 -34.71
CA ILE A 157 17.13 17.07 -36.14
C ILE A 157 16.86 18.54 -36.34
N ILE A 158 15.99 19.17 -35.56
CA ILE A 158 15.70 20.60 -35.66
C ILE A 158 16.93 21.43 -35.35
N VAL A 159 17.58 21.18 -34.21
CA VAL A 159 18.70 22.01 -33.72
C VAL A 159 19.97 21.80 -34.54
N CYS A 160 20.29 20.57 -34.90
CA CYS A 160 21.55 20.23 -35.58
C CYS A 160 21.41 20.25 -37.10
N GLY A 161 20.19 20.15 -37.65
CA GLY A 161 19.92 20.10 -39.08
C GLY A 161 19.25 21.36 -39.61
N VAL A 162 18.02 21.61 -39.21
CA VAL A 162 17.17 22.65 -39.80
C VAL A 162 17.70 24.07 -39.55
N ILE A 163 18.11 24.34 -38.30
CA ILE A 163 18.60 25.68 -37.92
C ILE A 163 19.89 26.05 -38.67
N PRO A 164 20.95 25.20 -38.71
CA PRO A 164 22.16 25.53 -39.45
C PRO A 164 21.92 25.70 -40.97
N VAL A 165 21.07 24.86 -41.56
CA VAL A 165 20.73 24.99 -42.99
C VAL A 165 19.99 26.31 -43.26
N ALA A 166 19.08 26.69 -42.38
CA ALA A 166 18.39 27.98 -42.53
C ALA A 166 19.37 29.16 -42.46
N PHE A 167 20.37 29.09 -41.60
CA PHE A 167 21.42 30.14 -41.54
C PHE A 167 22.32 30.18 -42.77
N LEU A 168 22.53 29.06 -43.47
CA LEU A 168 23.34 29.00 -44.69
C LEU A 168 22.60 29.52 -45.91
N LEU A 169 21.25 29.62 -45.85
CA LEU A 169 20.41 30.09 -46.95
C LEU A 169 20.08 31.59 -46.87
N ILE A 170 20.52 32.25 -45.81
CA ILE A 170 20.42 33.72 -45.62
C ILE A 170 21.77 34.34 -45.96
#